data_4056ceaba1621f35a3347e757ef879e1
#
_entry.id   4056ceaba1621f35a3347e757ef879e1
#
_cell.length_a   1.000
_cell.length_b   1.000
_cell.length_c   1.000
_cell.angle_alpha   90.00
_cell.angle_beta   90.00
_cell.angle_gamma   90.00
#
_symmetry.space_group_name_H-M   'P 1'
#
loop_
_entity.id
_entity.type
_entity.pdbx_description
1 polymer ?
#
loop_
_entity_poly.entity_id
_entity_poly.type
_entity_poly.pdbx_seq_one_letter_code
_entity_poly.pdbx_strand_id
1 'polypeptide(L)'
;IPYASRVYDEAEMVNLVDSALEFWLTSGRYTDEFEAKLAEYLGVRYCALVNSGSSANLVAFMTLTSPLLKERQVKPGDEIITVAAGFPTTVTPAIQYGAVPVFVDVTIPQYNIDVTKLEEAYSEKTRAVMIAHTLGNPFDLKAVKEFCDRHNLWLIEDNCDALGSRYTIDGVEKFTGTVGDIGTSSFYPPHHMTMGEGGAVYTDNPLLN
;
A
#
# COMPACT_ATOMS: atom_id res chain seq x y z
N ILE A 1 14.29 -5.91 24.78
CA ILE A 1 14.76 -5.85 23.39
C ILE A 1 13.83 -4.91 22.66
N PRO A 2 14.32 -3.78 22.10
CA PRO A 2 13.48 -2.91 21.31
C PRO A 2 12.98 -3.66 20.06
N TYR A 3 11.73 -3.47 19.70
CA TYR A 3 11.14 -4.10 18.50
C TYR A 3 11.61 -3.41 17.21
N ALA A 4 12.12 -2.18 17.31
CA ALA A 4 12.66 -1.41 16.21
C ALA A 4 13.87 -0.59 16.67
N SER A 5 14.74 -0.25 15.75
CA SER A 5 15.93 0.54 15.98
C SER A 5 15.98 1.66 14.93
N ARG A 6 16.57 2.81 15.30
CA ARG A 6 16.72 3.93 14.36
C ARG A 6 17.70 3.56 13.23
N VAL A 7 17.37 4.00 12.02
CA VAL A 7 18.20 3.88 10.82
C VAL A 7 18.43 5.26 10.19
N TYR A 8 18.74 6.25 11.02
CA TYR A 8 19.02 7.61 10.60
C TYR A 8 20.32 8.11 11.27
N ASP A 9 20.98 9.05 10.64
CA ASP A 9 22.20 9.68 11.09
C ASP A 9 22.11 11.21 11.08
N GLU A 10 23.25 11.88 10.93
CA GLU A 10 23.30 13.34 10.89
C GLU A 10 22.65 13.95 9.63
N ALA A 11 22.60 13.22 8.52
CA ALA A 11 22.06 13.76 7.28
C ALA A 11 20.54 14.00 7.39
N GLU A 12 19.79 13.06 7.97
CA GLU A 12 18.37 13.24 8.22
C GLU A 12 18.11 14.36 9.22
N MET A 13 18.95 14.50 10.25
CA MET A 13 18.83 15.57 11.23
C MET A 13 19.11 16.96 10.63
N VAL A 14 20.11 17.05 9.74
CA VAL A 14 20.40 18.31 9.02
C VAL A 14 19.23 18.70 8.13
N ASN A 15 18.69 17.75 7.35
CA ASN A 15 17.54 18.00 6.48
C ASN A 15 16.29 18.43 7.27
N LEU A 16 16.06 17.83 8.45
CA LEU A 16 14.94 18.21 9.33
C LEU A 16 15.10 19.66 9.80
N VAL A 17 16.31 20.05 10.27
CA VAL A 17 16.58 21.40 10.73
C VAL A 17 16.49 22.40 9.58
N ASP A 18 17.02 22.07 8.40
CA ASP A 18 16.96 22.93 7.21
C ASP A 18 15.50 23.17 6.80
N SER A 19 14.69 22.11 6.75
CA SER A 19 13.25 22.24 6.49
C SER A 19 12.52 23.10 7.52
N ALA A 20 12.88 22.96 8.81
CA ALA A 20 12.30 23.79 9.87
C ALA A 20 12.68 25.27 9.74
N LEU A 21 13.91 25.57 9.31
CA LEU A 21 14.40 26.95 9.13
C LEU A 21 13.73 27.66 7.93
N GLU A 22 13.26 26.93 6.93
CA GLU A 22 12.43 27.50 5.86
C GLU A 22 11.07 28.01 6.37
N PHE A 23 10.63 27.53 7.51
CA PHE A 23 9.33 27.86 8.10
C PHE A 23 8.14 27.65 7.13
N TRP A 24 8.29 26.74 6.18
CA TRP A 24 7.21 26.33 5.28
C TRP A 24 6.46 25.17 5.90
N LEU A 25 5.26 25.44 6.44
CA LEU A 25 4.53 24.51 7.32
C LEU A 25 3.56 23.57 6.58
N THR A 26 3.72 23.42 5.27
CA THR A 26 2.91 22.53 4.43
C THR A 26 3.81 21.84 3.40
N SER A 27 3.22 21.13 2.44
CA SER A 27 4.00 20.51 1.36
C SER A 27 4.82 21.57 0.60
N GLY A 28 6.06 21.25 0.28
CA GLY A 28 6.99 22.14 -0.38
C GLY A 28 8.10 21.35 -1.08
N ARG A 29 9.25 21.96 -1.29
CA ARG A 29 10.34 21.38 -2.10
C ARG A 29 10.76 19.98 -1.67
N TYR A 30 10.79 19.68 -0.37
CA TYR A 30 11.14 18.35 0.13
C TYR A 30 10.05 17.31 -0.21
N THR A 31 8.77 17.68 -0.20
CA THR A 31 7.69 16.83 -0.65
C THR A 31 7.84 16.51 -2.13
N ASP A 32 8.00 17.54 -2.97
CA ASP A 32 8.12 17.37 -4.43
C ASP A 32 9.34 16.52 -4.79
N GLU A 33 10.47 16.74 -4.13
CA GLU A 33 11.71 15.98 -4.34
C GLU A 33 11.56 14.54 -3.89
N PHE A 34 10.91 14.29 -2.75
CA PHE A 34 10.69 12.96 -2.23
C PHE A 34 9.75 12.14 -3.12
N GLU A 35 8.61 12.73 -3.53
CA GLU A 35 7.65 12.10 -4.42
C GLU A 35 8.30 11.70 -5.74
N ALA A 36 9.08 12.61 -6.34
CA ALA A 36 9.80 12.33 -7.58
C ALA A 36 10.82 11.20 -7.43
N LYS A 37 11.64 11.23 -6.36
CA LYS A 37 12.67 10.21 -6.11
C LYS A 37 12.08 8.85 -5.76
N LEU A 38 10.99 8.81 -4.98
CA LEU A 38 10.35 7.55 -4.64
C LEU A 38 9.68 6.93 -5.88
N ALA A 39 9.02 7.75 -6.70
CA ALA A 39 8.44 7.29 -7.96
C ALA A 39 9.52 6.74 -8.91
N GLU A 40 10.66 7.42 -9.04
CA GLU A 40 11.81 6.95 -9.82
C GLU A 40 12.38 5.64 -9.28
N TYR A 41 12.58 5.55 -7.96
CA TYR A 41 13.10 4.35 -7.30
C TYR A 41 12.22 3.12 -7.53
N LEU A 42 10.91 3.29 -7.39
CA LEU A 42 9.93 2.22 -7.58
C LEU A 42 9.62 1.94 -9.06
N GLY A 43 9.96 2.87 -9.96
CA GLY A 43 9.65 2.77 -11.39
C GLY A 43 8.17 3.00 -11.68
N VAL A 44 7.49 3.83 -10.89
CA VAL A 44 6.08 4.21 -11.06
C VAL A 44 5.94 5.66 -11.52
N ARG A 45 4.81 6.00 -12.14
CA ARG A 45 4.60 7.35 -12.68
C ARG A 45 4.14 8.39 -11.66
N TYR A 46 3.38 7.97 -10.68
CA TYR A 46 2.71 8.86 -9.73
C TYR A 46 3.00 8.43 -8.31
N CYS A 47 3.33 9.39 -7.47
CA CYS A 47 3.54 9.21 -6.05
C CYS A 47 3.02 10.46 -5.32
N ALA A 48 2.27 10.26 -4.25
CA ALA A 48 1.79 11.33 -3.38
C ALA A 48 2.19 11.03 -1.93
N LEU A 49 2.83 12.00 -1.28
CA LEU A 49 3.22 11.93 0.12
C LEU A 49 2.03 12.27 1.02
N VAL A 50 1.88 11.52 2.10
CA VAL A 50 0.86 11.72 3.13
C VAL A 50 1.48 11.64 4.52
N ASN A 51 0.71 11.99 5.56
CA ASN A 51 1.24 12.14 6.92
C ASN A 51 1.48 10.82 7.67
N SER A 52 1.04 9.67 7.14
CA SER A 52 1.27 8.35 7.74
C SER A 52 0.94 7.22 6.77
N GLY A 53 1.43 6.01 7.04
CA GLY A 53 1.01 4.81 6.31
C GLY A 53 -0.48 4.51 6.45
N SER A 54 -1.07 4.83 7.61
CA SER A 54 -2.52 4.71 7.81
C SER A 54 -3.30 5.62 6.87
N SER A 55 -2.83 6.85 6.68
CA SER A 55 -3.42 7.78 5.71
C SER A 55 -3.17 7.32 4.27
N ALA A 56 -2.01 6.70 3.98
CA ALA A 56 -1.74 6.12 2.68
C ALA A 56 -2.76 5.03 2.33
N ASN A 57 -3.02 4.10 3.26
CA ASN A 57 -4.03 3.07 3.10
C ASN A 57 -5.44 3.66 2.93
N LEU A 58 -5.77 4.70 3.69
CA LEU A 58 -7.05 5.39 3.57
C LEU A 58 -7.21 6.04 2.20
N VAL A 59 -6.21 6.80 1.74
CA VAL A 59 -6.24 7.47 0.43
C VAL A 59 -6.32 6.45 -0.69
N ALA A 60 -5.49 5.39 -0.65
CA ALA A 60 -5.51 4.32 -1.65
C ALA A 60 -6.90 3.67 -1.78
N PHE A 61 -7.53 3.34 -0.65
CA PHE A 61 -8.87 2.78 -0.64
C PHE A 61 -9.92 3.80 -1.14
N MET A 62 -9.88 5.03 -0.63
CA MET A 62 -10.86 6.07 -0.98
C MET A 62 -10.77 6.46 -2.46
N THR A 63 -9.62 6.33 -3.10
CA THR A 63 -9.48 6.49 -4.55
C THR A 63 -10.42 5.54 -5.31
N LEU A 64 -10.58 4.30 -4.84
CA LEU A 64 -11.47 3.32 -5.47
C LEU A 64 -12.95 3.66 -5.33
N THR A 65 -13.31 4.59 -4.46
CA THR A 65 -14.70 5.04 -4.27
C THR A 65 -15.08 6.18 -5.20
N SER A 66 -14.17 6.67 -6.04
CA SER A 66 -14.40 7.78 -6.96
C SER A 66 -15.46 7.44 -8.01
N PRO A 67 -16.46 8.31 -8.24
CA PRO A 67 -17.42 8.14 -9.32
C PRO A 67 -16.80 8.08 -10.73
N LEU A 68 -15.58 8.59 -10.89
CA LEU A 68 -14.85 8.53 -12.15
C LEU A 68 -14.53 7.10 -12.59
N LEU A 69 -14.50 6.15 -11.65
CA LEU A 69 -14.28 4.74 -11.91
C LEU A 69 -15.49 4.00 -12.47
N LYS A 70 -16.64 4.66 -12.52
CA LYS A 70 -17.90 4.16 -13.14
C LYS A 70 -18.31 2.79 -12.56
N GLU A 71 -18.30 1.75 -13.39
CA GLU A 71 -18.70 0.38 -13.02
C GLU A 71 -17.72 -0.30 -12.06
N ARG A 72 -16.47 0.14 -12.03
CA ARG A 72 -15.44 -0.34 -11.09
C ARG A 72 -15.39 0.46 -9.79
N GLN A 73 -16.27 1.44 -9.60
CA GLN A 73 -16.38 2.19 -8.35
C GLN A 73 -16.74 1.25 -7.20
N VAL A 74 -15.98 1.32 -6.09
CA VAL A 74 -16.35 0.66 -4.83
C VAL A 74 -17.45 1.45 -4.15
N LYS A 75 -18.50 0.76 -3.68
CA LYS A 75 -19.68 1.34 -3.02
C LYS A 75 -19.88 0.72 -1.63
N PRO A 76 -20.59 1.39 -0.72
CA PRO A 76 -21.01 0.79 0.52
C PRO A 76 -21.74 -0.54 0.29
N GLY A 77 -21.37 -1.58 1.02
CA GLY A 77 -21.87 -2.95 0.86
C GLY A 77 -21.12 -3.82 -0.15
N ASP A 78 -20.20 -3.25 -0.94
CA ASP A 78 -19.26 -4.04 -1.74
C ASP A 78 -18.24 -4.75 -0.85
N GLU A 79 -17.72 -5.86 -1.31
CA GLU A 79 -16.80 -6.72 -0.56
C GLU A 79 -15.33 -6.48 -0.95
N ILE A 80 -14.48 -6.50 0.06
CA ILE A 80 -13.03 -6.34 -0.05
C ILE A 80 -12.35 -7.55 0.57
N ILE A 81 -11.65 -8.34 -0.25
CA ILE A 81 -10.87 -9.48 0.26
C ILE A 81 -9.63 -8.98 0.96
N THR A 82 -9.38 -9.49 2.15
CA THR A 82 -8.25 -9.14 3.01
C THR A 82 -7.90 -10.30 3.95
N VAL A 83 -6.96 -10.08 4.87
CA VAL A 83 -6.59 -11.04 5.92
C VAL A 83 -6.82 -10.45 7.30
N ALA A 84 -7.16 -11.29 8.29
CA ALA A 84 -7.32 -10.86 9.68
C ALA A 84 -5.97 -10.75 10.42
N ALA A 85 -4.97 -11.49 9.99
CA ALA A 85 -3.62 -11.47 10.56
C ALA A 85 -2.78 -10.36 9.90
N GLY A 86 -3.07 -9.11 10.25
CA GLY A 86 -2.39 -7.95 9.66
C GLY A 86 -2.60 -6.69 10.48
N PHE A 87 -2.05 -5.59 9.99
CA PHE A 87 -2.20 -4.30 10.65
C PHE A 87 -3.62 -3.74 10.42
N PRO A 88 -4.27 -3.18 11.45
CA PRO A 88 -5.68 -2.74 11.34
C PRO A 88 -5.96 -1.77 10.19
N THR A 89 -5.01 -0.90 9.84
CA THR A 89 -5.23 0.12 8.81
C THR A 89 -5.25 -0.40 7.38
N THR A 90 -4.86 -1.66 7.15
CA THR A 90 -5.10 -2.35 5.87
C THR A 90 -6.60 -2.68 5.69
N VAL A 91 -7.36 -2.80 6.78
CA VAL A 91 -8.79 -3.18 6.78
C VAL A 91 -9.72 -2.00 7.09
N THR A 92 -9.31 -1.14 8.00
CA THR A 92 -10.15 -0.06 8.55
C THR A 92 -10.78 0.85 7.49
N PRO A 93 -10.10 1.25 6.40
CA PRO A 93 -10.72 2.10 5.38
C PRO A 93 -11.98 1.52 4.76
N ALA A 94 -11.99 0.20 4.49
CA ALA A 94 -13.16 -0.49 3.97
C ALA A 94 -14.35 -0.39 4.94
N ILE A 95 -14.10 -0.63 6.24
CA ILE A 95 -15.14 -0.55 7.28
C ILE A 95 -15.65 0.88 7.43
N GLN A 96 -14.76 1.88 7.44
CA GLN A 96 -15.12 3.29 7.59
C GLN A 96 -16.02 3.78 6.44
N TYR A 97 -15.79 3.26 5.25
CA TYR A 97 -16.59 3.61 4.07
C TYR A 97 -17.93 2.85 4.01
N GLY A 98 -18.06 1.76 4.77
CA GLY A 98 -19.23 0.88 4.74
C GLY A 98 -19.11 -0.27 3.73
N ALA A 99 -17.93 -0.56 3.23
CA ALA A 99 -17.63 -1.80 2.52
C ALA A 99 -17.46 -2.96 3.51
N VAL A 100 -17.57 -4.19 3.03
CA VAL A 100 -17.56 -5.41 3.84
C VAL A 100 -16.22 -6.13 3.67
N PRO A 101 -15.38 -6.22 4.71
CA PRO A 101 -14.16 -7.02 4.63
C PRO A 101 -14.50 -8.51 4.60
N VAL A 102 -13.95 -9.23 3.63
CA VAL A 102 -14.01 -10.68 3.52
C VAL A 102 -12.65 -11.25 3.88
N PHE A 103 -12.58 -11.92 5.02
CA PHE A 103 -11.31 -12.41 5.55
C PHE A 103 -10.97 -13.77 4.99
N VAL A 104 -9.78 -13.87 4.39
CA VAL A 104 -9.15 -15.13 4.02
C VAL A 104 -8.07 -15.44 5.04
N ASP A 105 -7.89 -16.71 5.36
CA ASP A 105 -6.87 -17.14 6.32
C ASP A 105 -5.45 -17.01 5.73
N VAL A 106 -4.45 -17.13 6.58
CA VAL A 106 -3.04 -17.07 6.21
C VAL A 106 -2.39 -18.44 6.31
N THR A 107 -1.33 -18.64 5.54
CA THR A 107 -0.53 -19.87 5.61
C THR A 107 0.59 -19.73 6.65
N ILE A 108 0.90 -20.79 7.37
CA ILE A 108 2.02 -20.87 8.29
C ILE A 108 3.13 -21.71 7.64
N PRO A 109 4.38 -21.26 7.65
CA PRO A 109 4.97 -20.17 8.44
C PRO A 109 5.10 -18.83 7.71
N GLN A 110 4.51 -18.65 6.53
CA GLN A 110 4.66 -17.44 5.71
C GLN A 110 3.85 -16.25 6.24
N TYR A 111 2.74 -16.50 6.90
CA TYR A 111 1.77 -15.52 7.39
C TYR A 111 1.15 -14.62 6.31
N ASN A 112 1.29 -15.00 5.05
CA ASN A 112 0.63 -14.38 3.92
C ASN A 112 -0.68 -15.09 3.57
N ILE A 113 -1.55 -14.40 2.82
CA ILE A 113 -2.86 -14.91 2.40
C ILE A 113 -2.76 -16.30 1.78
N ASP A 114 -3.67 -17.20 2.13
CA ASP A 114 -3.82 -18.48 1.48
C ASP A 114 -4.52 -18.29 0.11
N VAL A 115 -3.71 -18.19 -0.93
CA VAL A 115 -4.20 -17.95 -2.30
C VAL A 115 -5.14 -19.06 -2.81
N THR A 116 -5.09 -20.26 -2.21
CA THR A 116 -5.99 -21.38 -2.60
C THR A 116 -7.43 -21.13 -2.18
N LYS A 117 -7.68 -20.16 -1.30
CA LYS A 117 -8.99 -19.77 -0.77
C LYS A 117 -9.60 -18.56 -1.45
N LEU A 118 -8.91 -17.93 -2.39
CA LEU A 118 -9.38 -16.69 -3.03
C LEU A 118 -10.70 -16.91 -3.80
N GLU A 119 -10.81 -18.02 -4.55
CA GLU A 119 -12.04 -18.31 -5.31
C GLU A 119 -13.24 -18.61 -4.39
N GLU A 120 -13.01 -19.20 -3.22
CA GLU A 120 -14.07 -19.43 -2.22
C GLU A 120 -14.54 -18.12 -1.58
N ALA A 121 -13.64 -17.14 -1.46
CA ALA A 121 -13.91 -15.82 -0.89
C ALA A 121 -14.58 -14.85 -1.89
N TYR A 122 -14.56 -15.17 -3.18
CA TYR A 122 -15.12 -14.30 -4.22
C TYR A 122 -16.65 -14.37 -4.25
N SER A 123 -17.28 -13.23 -4.45
CA SER A 123 -18.68 -13.09 -4.81
C SER A 123 -18.88 -11.99 -5.86
N GLU A 124 -20.08 -11.89 -6.42
CA GLU A 124 -20.47 -10.81 -7.34
C GLU A 124 -20.40 -9.40 -6.72
N LYS A 125 -20.26 -9.30 -5.38
CA LYS A 125 -20.06 -8.04 -4.66
C LYS A 125 -18.59 -7.70 -4.46
N THR A 126 -17.68 -8.61 -4.69
CA THR A 126 -16.25 -8.37 -4.52
C THR A 126 -15.78 -7.33 -5.53
N ARG A 127 -15.03 -6.32 -5.07
CA ARG A 127 -14.51 -5.22 -5.91
C ARG A 127 -13.00 -5.05 -5.81
N ALA A 128 -12.40 -5.44 -4.70
CA ALA A 128 -10.96 -5.28 -4.51
C ALA A 128 -10.37 -6.36 -3.61
N VAL A 129 -9.07 -6.54 -3.76
CA VAL A 129 -8.20 -7.19 -2.80
C VAL A 129 -7.30 -6.11 -2.19
N MET A 130 -7.24 -6.03 -0.86
CA MET A 130 -6.34 -5.13 -0.15
C MET A 130 -5.62 -5.90 0.95
N ILE A 131 -4.34 -6.16 0.75
CA ILE A 131 -3.52 -7.01 1.63
C ILE A 131 -2.10 -6.49 1.73
N ALA A 132 -1.45 -6.79 2.87
CA ALA A 132 -0.07 -6.43 3.11
C ALA A 132 0.91 -7.54 2.74
N HIS A 133 2.14 -7.15 2.41
CA HIS A 133 3.30 -8.04 2.35
C HIS A 133 3.81 -8.24 3.77
N THR A 134 3.35 -9.30 4.42
CA THR A 134 3.51 -9.51 5.86
C THR A 134 4.98 -9.54 6.28
N LEU A 135 5.36 -8.59 7.16
CA LEU A 135 6.74 -8.48 7.70
C LEU A 135 7.82 -8.36 6.62
N GLY A 136 7.48 -7.79 5.46
CA GLY A 136 8.40 -7.65 4.34
C GLY A 136 8.53 -8.88 3.45
N ASN A 137 7.79 -9.96 3.75
CA ASN A 137 7.74 -11.17 2.94
C ASN A 137 6.63 -11.05 1.88
N PRO A 138 6.96 -10.98 0.58
CA PRO A 138 5.94 -10.85 -0.45
C PRO A 138 4.96 -12.04 -0.43
N PHE A 139 3.65 -11.75 -0.48
CA PHE A 139 2.66 -12.79 -0.76
C PHE A 139 2.81 -13.29 -2.21
N ASP A 140 2.14 -14.37 -2.59
CA ASP A 140 2.14 -14.84 -3.99
C ASP A 140 1.45 -13.81 -4.90
N LEU A 141 2.24 -12.79 -5.28
CA LEU A 141 1.78 -11.66 -6.10
C LEU A 141 1.26 -12.12 -7.46
N LYS A 142 1.85 -13.16 -8.05
CA LYS A 142 1.38 -13.68 -9.33
C LYS A 142 -0.02 -14.25 -9.19
N ALA A 143 -0.24 -15.14 -8.23
CA ALA A 143 -1.54 -15.77 -8.03
C ALA A 143 -2.63 -14.75 -7.68
N VAL A 144 -2.33 -13.78 -6.79
CA VAL A 144 -3.28 -12.73 -6.41
C VAL A 144 -3.58 -11.80 -7.60
N LYS A 145 -2.56 -11.40 -8.36
CA LYS A 145 -2.76 -10.55 -9.54
C LYS A 145 -3.58 -11.24 -10.61
N GLU A 146 -3.28 -12.50 -10.92
CA GLU A 146 -4.06 -13.29 -11.87
C GLU A 146 -5.52 -13.47 -11.44
N PHE A 147 -5.76 -13.67 -10.13
CA PHE A 147 -7.10 -13.71 -9.57
C PHE A 147 -7.84 -12.38 -9.76
N CYS A 148 -7.20 -11.26 -9.40
CA CYS A 148 -7.78 -9.93 -9.58
C CYS A 148 -8.11 -9.64 -11.06
N ASP A 149 -7.23 -10.00 -11.97
CA ASP A 149 -7.43 -9.79 -13.40
C ASP A 149 -8.60 -10.62 -13.96
N ARG A 150 -8.72 -11.90 -13.55
CA ARG A 150 -9.84 -12.77 -13.96
C ARG A 150 -11.20 -12.21 -13.54
N HIS A 151 -11.27 -11.62 -12.36
CA HIS A 151 -12.51 -11.12 -11.78
C HIS A 151 -12.69 -9.61 -11.91
N ASN A 152 -11.78 -8.93 -12.64
CA ASN A 152 -11.79 -7.46 -12.82
C ASN A 152 -11.81 -6.70 -11.49
N LEU A 153 -11.03 -7.16 -10.50
CA LEU A 153 -10.90 -6.56 -9.18
C LEU A 153 -9.72 -5.58 -9.14
N TRP A 154 -9.81 -4.60 -8.24
CA TRP A 154 -8.68 -3.76 -7.88
C TRP A 154 -7.75 -4.50 -6.93
N LEU A 155 -6.44 -4.29 -7.08
CA LEU A 155 -5.43 -4.77 -6.12
C LEU A 155 -4.71 -3.59 -5.47
N ILE A 156 -4.87 -3.45 -4.15
CA ILE A 156 -4.07 -2.55 -3.33
C ILE A 156 -3.03 -3.37 -2.58
N GLU A 157 -1.76 -3.06 -2.79
CA GLU A 157 -0.64 -3.64 -2.07
C GLU A 157 -0.25 -2.72 -0.90
N ASP A 158 -0.53 -3.14 0.34
CA ASP A 158 0.03 -2.48 1.51
C ASP A 158 1.50 -2.92 1.65
N ASN A 159 2.39 -2.02 1.24
CA ASN A 159 3.83 -2.26 1.17
C ASN A 159 4.59 -1.64 2.36
N CYS A 160 3.89 -1.31 3.45
CA CYS A 160 4.46 -0.61 4.59
C CYS A 160 5.67 -1.36 5.19
N ASP A 161 5.61 -2.68 5.28
CA ASP A 161 6.70 -3.52 5.80
C ASP A 161 7.68 -4.01 4.72
N ALA A 162 7.43 -3.73 3.44
CA ALA A 162 8.11 -4.39 2.33
C ALA A 162 8.76 -3.44 1.31
N LEU A 163 8.96 -2.18 1.66
CA LEU A 163 9.63 -1.22 0.77
C LEU A 163 11.02 -1.75 0.38
N GLY A 164 11.25 -1.91 -0.93
CA GLY A 164 12.49 -2.47 -1.47
C GLY A 164 12.48 -3.98 -1.65
N SER A 165 11.48 -4.69 -1.12
CA SER A 165 11.28 -6.12 -1.42
C SER A 165 10.92 -6.31 -2.89
N ARG A 166 11.28 -7.47 -3.41
CA ARG A 166 11.09 -7.79 -4.84
C ARG A 166 10.43 -9.14 -5.03
N TYR A 167 9.70 -9.27 -6.11
CA TYR A 167 9.03 -10.50 -6.53
C TYR A 167 9.21 -10.72 -8.03
N THR A 168 9.46 -11.96 -8.43
CA THR A 168 9.65 -12.31 -9.84
C THR A 168 8.36 -12.87 -10.45
N ILE A 169 7.83 -12.19 -11.47
CA ILE A 169 6.68 -12.62 -12.25
C ILE A 169 7.16 -12.90 -13.68
N ASP A 170 7.00 -14.13 -14.14
CA ASP A 170 7.36 -14.56 -15.49
C ASP A 170 8.80 -14.18 -15.92
N GLY A 171 9.73 -14.28 -14.98
CA GLY A 171 11.14 -13.96 -15.18
C GLY A 171 11.49 -12.47 -15.09
N VAL A 172 10.51 -11.61 -14.82
CA VAL A 172 10.72 -10.17 -14.59
C VAL A 172 10.64 -9.86 -13.12
N GLU A 173 11.72 -9.28 -12.57
CA GLU A 173 11.76 -8.83 -11.18
C GLU A 173 11.08 -7.47 -11.05
N LYS A 174 10.16 -7.33 -10.08
CA LYS A 174 9.44 -6.10 -9.77
C LYS A 174 9.52 -5.79 -8.29
N PHE A 175 9.46 -4.52 -7.92
CA PHE A 175 9.26 -4.13 -6.53
C PHE A 175 7.84 -4.49 -6.08
N THR A 176 7.71 -4.96 -4.84
CA THR A 176 6.41 -5.04 -4.16
C THR A 176 5.79 -3.65 -4.07
N GLY A 177 4.46 -3.59 -4.09
CA GLY A 177 3.71 -2.34 -4.16
C GLY A 177 3.57 -1.76 -5.57
N THR A 178 4.18 -2.38 -6.61
CA THR A 178 4.12 -1.88 -7.99
C THR A 178 3.48 -2.86 -8.99
N VAL A 179 2.96 -3.97 -8.50
CA VAL A 179 2.32 -5.01 -9.32
C VAL A 179 0.81 -4.83 -9.37
N GLY A 180 0.21 -4.42 -8.25
CA GLY A 180 -1.20 -4.06 -8.16
C GLY A 180 -1.53 -2.72 -8.82
N ASP A 181 -2.74 -2.25 -8.60
CA ASP A 181 -3.22 -0.97 -9.12
C ASP A 181 -2.73 0.22 -8.30
N ILE A 182 -2.59 0.04 -6.98
CA ILE A 182 -2.10 1.05 -6.03
C ILE A 182 -1.20 0.37 -5.02
N GLY A 183 -0.06 0.99 -4.73
CA GLY A 183 0.81 0.64 -3.62
C GLY A 183 0.82 1.71 -2.55
N THR A 184 1.06 1.31 -1.30
CA THR A 184 1.20 2.23 -0.16
C THR A 184 2.49 1.94 0.60
N SER A 185 3.05 2.96 1.23
CA SER A 185 4.20 2.83 2.13
C SER A 185 4.02 3.65 3.38
N SER A 186 4.73 3.24 4.44
CA SER A 186 4.79 3.95 5.71
C SER A 186 6.22 4.31 6.05
N PHE A 187 6.42 5.49 6.60
CA PHE A 187 7.71 6.00 7.06
C PHE A 187 7.68 6.27 8.58
N TYR A 188 6.89 5.49 9.30
CA TYR A 188 6.88 5.38 10.75
C TYR A 188 8.25 4.83 11.24
N PRO A 189 8.75 5.18 12.44
CA PRO A 189 10.11 4.85 12.88
C PRO A 189 10.58 3.40 12.74
N PRO A 190 9.74 2.36 12.92
CA PRO A 190 10.20 0.98 12.77
C PRO A 190 10.36 0.48 11.34
N HIS A 191 9.90 1.22 10.33
CA HIS A 191 10.02 0.81 8.93
C HIS A 191 11.41 1.06 8.34
N HIS A 192 11.64 0.65 7.09
CA HIS A 192 12.93 0.69 6.40
C HIS A 192 13.50 2.10 6.25
N MET A 193 12.64 3.10 6.12
CA MET A 193 12.97 4.52 6.17
C MET A 193 12.01 5.21 7.14
N THR A 194 12.45 6.29 7.77
CA THR A 194 11.59 7.05 8.67
C THR A 194 11.60 8.54 8.37
N MET A 195 10.42 9.15 8.51
CA MET A 195 10.24 10.61 8.53
C MET A 195 9.79 11.09 9.91
N GLY A 196 9.94 10.25 10.98
CA GLY A 196 9.20 10.40 12.23
C GLY A 196 7.78 9.90 12.07
N GLU A 197 6.99 10.54 11.21
CA GLU A 197 5.72 10.05 10.66
C GLU A 197 5.64 10.44 9.18
N GLY A 198 5.10 9.55 8.37
CA GLY A 198 4.91 9.78 6.95
C GLY A 198 4.36 8.54 6.26
N GLY A 199 3.89 8.70 5.05
CA GLY A 199 3.44 7.64 4.17
C GLY A 199 3.39 8.11 2.72
N ALA A 200 3.27 7.18 1.81
CA ALA A 200 3.11 7.48 0.39
C ALA A 200 2.11 6.55 -0.26
N VAL A 201 1.42 7.06 -1.27
CA VAL A 201 0.56 6.31 -2.18
C VAL A 201 1.13 6.45 -3.58
N TYR A 202 1.21 5.37 -4.32
CA TYR A 202 1.78 5.40 -5.65
C TYR A 202 1.06 4.46 -6.62
N THR A 203 1.07 4.84 -7.90
CA THR A 203 0.38 4.11 -8.97
C THR A 203 0.96 4.43 -10.34
N ASP A 204 0.78 3.52 -11.27
CA ASP A 204 1.03 3.76 -12.70
C ASP A 204 -0.23 4.19 -13.46
N ASN A 205 -1.39 4.11 -12.83
CA ASN A 205 -2.65 4.37 -13.48
C ASN A 205 -3.04 5.85 -13.37
N PRO A 206 -3.09 6.59 -14.51
CA PRO A 206 -3.44 8.02 -14.48
C PRO A 206 -4.88 8.31 -14.06
N LEU A 207 -5.75 7.29 -14.02
CA LEU A 207 -7.12 7.45 -13.54
C LEU A 207 -7.21 7.38 -12.00
N LEU A 208 -6.18 6.78 -11.35
CA LEU A 208 -6.11 6.62 -9.90
C LEU A 208 -5.25 7.71 -9.23
N ASN A 209 -4.59 8.57 -10.01
CA ASN A 209 -3.77 9.68 -9.54
C ASN A 209 -4.60 10.93 -9.23
#